data_4b5dd68394e947205822685d729cb054
#
_entry.id   4b5dd68394e947205822685d729cb054
#
_cell.length_a   1.000
_cell.length_b   1.000
_cell.length_c   1.000
_cell.angle_alpha   90.00
_cell.angle_beta   90.00
_cell.angle_gamma   90.00
#
_symmetry.space_group_name_H-M   'P 1'
#
loop_
_entity.id
_entity.type
_entity.pdbx_description
1 polymer ?
#
loop_
_entity_poly.entity_id
_entity_poly.type
_entity_poly.pdbx_seq_one_letter_code
_entity_poly.pdbx_strand_id
1 'polypeptide(L)'
;LDSESWEFRGGFFLNAGQGKSGASGMRWTNNHTHFFEYMGKDYILHHTNLLEENRGEEGGFRSIMVDYLPVDKQTGEIPLSAATREGVKQIKPFDPYKKTVGTTMFTSANINFSDDEHPAAVSEKDGGWILIKSVDFKDCAGRLLGEVKGKGQLKIRLDDKSAEPSAALSFDCEEFTWVRSEEITDIS
;
A
#
# COMPACT_ATOMS: atom_id res chain seq x y z
N LEU A 1 33.62 15.28 9.42
CA LEU A 1 33.64 14.15 10.36
C LEU A 1 35.07 13.98 10.85
N ASP A 2 35.40 14.62 11.96
CA ASP A 2 36.76 14.63 12.55
C ASP A 2 36.81 13.74 13.80
N SER A 3 36.17 12.55 13.78
CA SER A 3 36.30 11.65 14.89
C SER A 3 37.53 10.75 14.73
N GLU A 4 38.43 10.81 15.67
CA GLU A 4 39.60 9.93 15.76
C GLU A 4 39.25 8.48 16.07
N SER A 5 37.98 8.21 16.47
CA SER A 5 37.51 6.87 16.80
C SER A 5 36.06 6.64 16.35
N TRP A 6 35.79 5.45 15.86
CA TRP A 6 34.46 4.99 15.49
C TRP A 6 34.06 3.86 16.43
N GLU A 7 32.84 3.92 16.97
CA GLU A 7 32.25 2.87 17.79
C GLU A 7 31.08 2.22 17.05
N PHE A 8 31.14 0.91 16.87
CA PHE A 8 30.02 0.16 16.33
C PHE A 8 28.99 -0.09 17.45
N ARG A 9 27.78 0.48 17.32
CA ARG A 9 26.70 0.37 18.29
C ARG A 9 25.66 -0.69 17.98
N GLY A 10 25.90 -1.54 17.00
CA GLY A 10 25.00 -2.62 16.59
C GLY A 10 24.09 -2.26 15.43
N GLY A 11 23.21 -3.21 15.08
CA GLY A 11 22.17 -2.98 14.10
C GLY A 11 20.99 -2.20 14.70
N PHE A 12 20.40 -1.30 13.94
CA PHE A 12 19.26 -0.48 14.39
C PHE A 12 17.96 -0.82 13.66
N PHE A 13 18.04 -1.53 12.52
CA PHE A 13 16.88 -1.92 11.74
C PHE A 13 17.05 -3.35 11.22
N LEU A 14 16.11 -4.21 11.58
CA LEU A 14 16.11 -5.60 11.13
C LEU A 14 15.58 -5.69 9.70
N ASN A 15 16.19 -6.54 8.91
CA ASN A 15 15.64 -6.86 7.59
C ASN A 15 14.22 -7.42 7.72
N ALA A 16 13.41 -7.18 6.70
CA ALA A 16 12.06 -7.73 6.63
C ALA A 16 12.09 -9.25 6.87
N GLY A 17 11.19 -9.73 7.72
CA GLY A 17 11.13 -11.14 8.10
C GLY A 17 12.11 -11.57 9.21
N GLN A 18 12.99 -10.70 9.67
CA GLN A 18 13.86 -10.95 10.82
C GLN A 18 13.26 -10.41 12.12
N GLY A 19 13.52 -11.11 13.22
CA GLY A 19 13.11 -10.70 14.56
C GLY A 19 11.68 -11.10 14.94
N LYS A 20 11.39 -11.02 16.26
CA LYS A 20 10.09 -11.45 16.83
C LYS A 20 8.93 -10.52 16.48
N SER A 21 9.21 -9.28 16.15
CA SER A 21 8.24 -8.25 15.76
C SER A 21 8.32 -7.87 14.28
N GLY A 22 9.25 -8.46 13.56
CA GLY A 22 9.32 -8.29 12.11
C GLY A 22 8.00 -8.75 11.50
N ALA A 23 7.53 -8.08 10.46
CA ALA A 23 6.35 -8.52 9.74
C ALA A 23 6.58 -9.94 9.28
N SER A 24 6.02 -10.90 10.03
CA SER A 24 6.21 -12.31 9.79
C SER A 24 5.73 -12.65 8.38
N GLY A 25 6.50 -13.42 7.65
CA GLY A 25 6.20 -13.81 6.29
C GLY A 25 6.75 -12.87 5.21
N MET A 26 7.28 -11.70 5.53
CA MET A 26 8.04 -10.93 4.54
C MET A 26 9.44 -11.54 4.39
N ARG A 27 9.81 -11.84 3.16
CA ARG A 27 11.18 -12.22 2.82
C ARG A 27 11.99 -10.97 2.48
N TRP A 28 13.28 -11.05 2.67
CA TRP A 28 14.20 -10.02 2.23
C TRP A 28 15.22 -10.62 1.26
N THR A 29 15.59 -9.87 0.27
CA THR A 29 16.72 -10.15 -0.58
C THR A 29 17.37 -8.84 -0.94
N ASN A 30 18.69 -8.71 -0.70
CA ASN A 30 19.46 -7.55 -1.14
C ASN A 30 18.82 -6.20 -0.73
N ASN A 31 18.57 -6.03 0.57
CA ASN A 31 17.91 -4.85 1.12
C ASN A 31 18.84 -3.64 1.05
N HIS A 32 18.35 -2.56 0.45
CA HIS A 32 18.96 -1.24 0.49
C HIS A 32 18.06 -0.33 1.31
N THR A 33 18.67 0.46 2.17
CA THR A 33 17.96 1.38 3.05
C THR A 33 18.40 2.81 2.82
N HIS A 34 17.50 3.75 3.06
CA HIS A 34 17.78 5.16 3.08
C HIS A 34 16.98 5.82 4.20
N PHE A 35 17.62 6.71 4.97
CA PHE A 35 16.89 7.48 5.96
C PHE A 35 16.72 8.92 5.51
N PHE A 36 15.61 9.51 5.95
CA PHE A 36 15.32 10.91 5.71
C PHE A 36 14.42 11.46 6.81
N GLU A 37 14.51 12.74 7.01
CA GLU A 37 13.57 13.46 7.88
C GLU A 37 12.52 14.16 7.01
N TYR A 38 11.26 14.05 7.42
CA TYR A 38 10.16 14.75 6.81
C TYR A 38 9.13 15.19 7.85
N MET A 39 8.77 16.47 7.85
CA MET A 39 7.84 17.07 8.81
C MET A 39 8.20 16.76 10.28
N GLY A 40 9.48 16.84 10.63
CA GLY A 40 9.99 16.61 11.98
C GLY A 40 9.97 15.16 12.46
N LYS A 41 9.77 14.21 11.57
CA LYS A 41 9.84 12.78 11.84
C LYS A 41 10.89 12.12 10.99
N ASP A 42 11.55 11.11 11.56
CA ASP A 42 12.53 10.32 10.86
C ASP A 42 11.87 9.07 10.26
N TYR A 43 12.31 8.73 9.07
CA TYR A 43 11.80 7.61 8.29
C TYR A 43 12.94 6.78 7.73
N ILE A 44 12.66 5.52 7.52
CA ILE A 44 13.53 4.62 6.79
C ILE A 44 12.79 4.08 5.57
N LEU A 45 13.39 4.29 4.39
CA LEU A 45 13.01 3.58 3.18
C LEU A 45 13.77 2.26 3.14
N HIS A 46 13.08 1.22 2.81
CA HIS A 46 13.65 -0.10 2.59
C HIS A 46 12.84 -0.84 1.53
N HIS A 47 13.24 -2.02 1.15
CA HIS A 47 12.45 -2.82 0.23
C HIS A 47 12.24 -4.25 0.75
N THR A 48 11.16 -4.84 0.29
CA THR A 48 10.76 -6.22 0.58
C THR A 48 10.31 -6.87 -0.72
N ASN A 49 9.87 -8.10 -0.64
CA ASN A 49 9.15 -8.78 -1.72
C ASN A 49 7.63 -8.88 -1.47
N LEU A 50 7.07 -7.99 -0.66
CA LEU A 50 5.69 -8.06 -0.23
C LEU A 50 4.69 -8.02 -1.41
N LEU A 51 4.95 -7.17 -2.42
CA LEU A 51 4.08 -7.08 -3.59
C LEU A 51 4.12 -8.37 -4.41
N GLU A 52 5.30 -8.96 -4.57
CA GLU A 52 5.51 -10.26 -5.22
C GLU A 52 4.71 -11.36 -4.48
N GLU A 53 4.83 -11.43 -3.16
CA GLU A 53 4.07 -12.37 -2.34
C GLU A 53 2.56 -12.19 -2.49
N ASN A 54 2.07 -10.96 -2.47
CA ASN A 54 0.64 -10.65 -2.63
C ASN A 54 0.12 -11.02 -4.02
N ARG A 55 0.97 -11.00 -5.02
CA ARG A 55 0.62 -11.37 -6.40
C ARG A 55 0.75 -12.87 -6.65
N GLY A 56 1.39 -13.61 -5.75
CA GLY A 56 1.69 -15.02 -5.92
C GLY A 56 2.75 -15.29 -7.01
N GLU A 57 3.65 -14.34 -7.22
CA GLU A 57 4.72 -14.41 -8.20
C GLU A 57 6.07 -14.69 -7.53
N GLU A 58 7.01 -15.20 -8.31
CA GLU A 58 8.40 -15.42 -7.89
C GLU A 58 9.32 -14.81 -8.95
N GLY A 59 9.66 -13.56 -8.82
CA GLY A 59 10.49 -12.84 -9.79
C GLY A 59 11.61 -12.01 -9.18
N GLY A 60 11.69 -11.94 -7.85
CA GLY A 60 12.68 -11.14 -7.14
C GLY A 60 12.40 -9.64 -7.24
N PHE A 61 11.14 -9.26 -7.40
CA PHE A 61 10.71 -7.86 -7.45
C PHE A 61 10.91 -7.18 -6.09
N ARG A 62 11.22 -5.90 -6.13
CA ARG A 62 11.43 -5.08 -4.95
C ARG A 62 10.24 -4.16 -4.74
N SER A 63 9.53 -4.35 -3.63
CA SER A 63 8.48 -3.43 -3.18
C SER A 63 9.11 -2.38 -2.27
N ILE A 64 8.95 -1.12 -2.61
CA ILE A 64 9.42 -0.02 -1.74
C ILE A 64 8.48 0.07 -0.54
N MET A 65 9.09 0.12 0.64
CA MET A 65 8.41 0.26 1.92
C MET A 65 8.98 1.47 2.66
N VAL A 66 8.17 2.03 3.55
CA VAL A 66 8.58 3.11 4.45
C VAL A 66 8.05 2.84 5.85
N ASP A 67 8.93 2.98 6.84
CA ASP A 67 8.59 2.89 8.25
C ASP A 67 9.10 4.11 9.01
N TYR A 68 8.57 4.34 10.21
CA TYR A 68 9.13 5.32 11.13
C TYR A 68 10.44 4.80 11.70
N LEU A 69 11.43 5.68 11.81
CA LEU A 69 12.67 5.42 12.50
C LEU A 69 12.69 6.24 13.79
N PRO A 70 12.59 5.60 14.97
CA PRO A 70 12.49 6.32 16.24
C PRO A 70 13.87 6.82 16.69
N VAL A 71 14.33 7.92 16.11
CA VAL A 71 15.60 8.56 16.50
C VAL A 71 15.39 9.42 17.72
N ASP A 72 16.16 9.19 18.78
CA ASP A 72 16.26 10.12 19.89
C ASP A 72 17.09 11.34 19.44
N LYS A 73 16.44 12.46 19.28
CA LYS A 73 17.08 13.71 18.80
C LYS A 73 18.08 14.32 19.79
N GLN A 74 18.05 13.93 21.06
CA GLN A 74 18.98 14.44 22.07
C GLN A 74 20.25 13.60 22.14
N THR A 75 20.14 12.29 22.08
CA THR A 75 21.26 11.37 22.19
C THR A 75 21.76 10.86 20.85
N GLY A 76 20.95 10.96 19.79
CA GLY A 76 21.20 10.35 18.49
C GLY A 76 21.00 8.83 18.50
N GLU A 77 20.50 8.25 19.57
CA GLU A 77 20.24 6.81 19.63
C GLU A 77 19.08 6.39 18.77
N ILE A 78 19.23 5.24 18.13
CA ILE A 78 18.20 4.60 17.31
C ILE A 78 17.92 3.23 17.91
N PRO A 79 16.79 3.02 18.58
CA PRO A 79 16.46 1.71 19.13
C PRO A 79 16.25 0.70 18.00
N LEU A 80 16.54 -0.57 18.29
CA LEU A 80 16.37 -1.64 17.34
C LEU A 80 14.92 -1.73 16.86
N SER A 81 14.72 -1.51 15.58
CA SER A 81 13.43 -1.47 14.90
C SER A 81 13.35 -2.54 13.81
N ALA A 82 12.15 -2.81 13.32
CA ALA A 82 11.91 -3.78 12.27
C ALA A 82 10.88 -3.24 11.27
N ALA A 83 10.92 -3.77 10.06
CA ALA A 83 9.94 -3.50 9.02
C ALA A 83 8.52 -3.89 9.47
N THR A 84 7.54 -3.05 9.15
CA THR A 84 6.12 -3.32 9.41
C THR A 84 5.33 -3.50 8.11
N ARG A 85 4.18 -4.16 8.18
CA ARG A 85 3.23 -4.23 7.05
C ARG A 85 2.32 -3.00 7.00
N GLU A 86 2.14 -2.35 8.12
CA GLU A 86 1.29 -1.18 8.29
C GLU A 86 1.91 0.07 7.68
N GLY A 87 3.25 0.14 7.66
CA GLY A 87 3.98 1.31 7.19
C GLY A 87 3.68 2.55 8.05
N VAL A 88 3.70 3.69 7.42
CA VAL A 88 3.47 4.98 8.08
C VAL A 88 2.05 5.50 7.88
N LYS A 89 1.59 6.34 8.79
CA LYS A 89 0.32 7.06 8.61
C LYS A 89 0.42 8.01 7.43
N GLN A 90 -0.62 8.06 6.63
CA GLN A 90 -0.73 9.06 5.56
C GLN A 90 -0.78 10.47 6.15
N ILE A 91 -0.17 11.41 5.45
CA ILE A 91 -0.13 12.83 5.84
C ILE A 91 -1.52 13.46 5.70
N LYS A 92 -2.23 13.06 4.64
CA LYS A 92 -3.61 13.47 4.37
C LYS A 92 -4.43 12.26 4.03
N PRO A 93 -5.69 12.21 4.44
CA PRO A 93 -6.62 11.20 3.97
C PRO A 93 -6.73 11.22 2.44
N PHE A 94 -7.03 10.05 1.87
CA PHE A 94 -7.36 9.95 0.46
C PHE A 94 -8.73 10.60 0.21
N ASP A 95 -8.78 11.51 -0.75
CA ASP A 95 -10.01 12.19 -1.16
C ASP A 95 -10.68 11.37 -2.30
N PRO A 96 -11.76 10.62 -2.03
CA PRO A 96 -12.40 9.77 -3.01
C PRO A 96 -13.23 10.54 -4.06
N TYR A 97 -13.40 11.85 -3.86
CA TYR A 97 -14.18 12.71 -4.76
C TYR A 97 -13.32 13.27 -5.90
N LYS A 98 -12.04 12.96 -5.93
CA LYS A 98 -11.13 13.31 -7.02
C LYS A 98 -10.93 12.14 -7.97
N LYS A 99 -10.93 12.44 -9.29
CA LYS A 99 -10.54 11.44 -10.28
C LYS A 99 -9.14 10.93 -9.97
N THR A 100 -9.01 9.62 -9.89
CA THR A 100 -7.77 8.92 -9.55
C THR A 100 -7.56 7.80 -10.56
N VAL A 101 -6.31 7.53 -10.92
CA VAL A 101 -6.00 6.41 -11.82
C VAL A 101 -6.27 5.07 -11.14
N GLY A 102 -6.73 4.08 -11.90
CA GLY A 102 -7.09 2.75 -11.38
C GLY A 102 -5.94 1.96 -10.76
N THR A 103 -4.71 2.41 -10.98
CA THR A 103 -3.50 1.83 -10.37
C THR A 103 -3.18 2.40 -8.96
N THR A 104 -3.96 3.37 -8.47
CA THR A 104 -3.77 3.94 -7.13
C THR A 104 -4.18 2.93 -6.08
N MET A 105 -3.23 2.53 -5.26
CA MET A 105 -3.47 1.54 -4.21
C MET A 105 -2.46 1.67 -3.07
N PHE A 106 -2.81 1.14 -1.91
CA PHE A 106 -1.86 0.83 -0.85
C PHE A 106 -1.25 -0.56 -1.05
N THR A 107 -2.08 -1.55 -1.36
CA THR A 107 -1.66 -2.92 -1.68
C THR A 107 -2.72 -3.61 -2.54
N SER A 108 -2.35 -4.71 -3.15
CA SER A 108 -3.24 -5.51 -4.02
C SER A 108 -2.89 -6.99 -3.96
N ALA A 109 -3.80 -7.84 -4.42
CA ALA A 109 -3.49 -9.22 -4.76
C ALA A 109 -4.28 -9.68 -5.98
N ASN A 110 -3.71 -10.56 -6.78
CA ASN A 110 -4.29 -11.11 -8.02
C ASN A 110 -4.70 -10.01 -9.03
N ILE A 111 -3.92 -8.94 -9.07
CA ILE A 111 -4.12 -7.80 -9.98
C ILE A 111 -2.81 -7.53 -10.70
N ASN A 112 -2.88 -7.41 -12.01
CA ASN A 112 -1.84 -6.84 -12.87
C ASN A 112 -2.11 -5.36 -13.10
N PHE A 113 -1.10 -4.63 -13.54
CA PHE A 113 -1.22 -3.22 -13.87
C PHE A 113 -0.78 -3.02 -15.31
N SER A 114 -1.64 -2.38 -16.12
CA SER A 114 -1.20 -1.85 -17.40
C SER A 114 -0.58 -0.48 -17.20
N ASP A 115 0.46 -0.17 -17.95
CA ASP A 115 1.16 1.10 -18.00
C ASP A 115 1.09 1.77 -19.38
N ASP A 116 0.17 1.32 -20.21
CA ASP A 116 -0.13 1.89 -21.51
C ASP A 116 -0.88 3.24 -21.40
N GLU A 117 -1.46 3.72 -22.50
CA GLU A 117 -2.18 5.00 -22.56
C GLU A 117 -3.33 5.12 -21.53
N HIS A 118 -3.84 3.98 -21.07
CA HIS A 118 -4.88 3.89 -20.02
C HIS A 118 -4.40 3.05 -18.85
N PRO A 119 -3.62 3.64 -17.89
CA PRO A 119 -3.17 2.91 -16.72
C PRO A 119 -4.33 2.31 -15.94
N ALA A 120 -4.37 0.99 -15.87
CA ALA A 120 -5.49 0.25 -15.30
C ALA A 120 -5.04 -0.87 -14.35
N ALA A 121 -5.87 -1.17 -13.37
CA ALA A 121 -5.79 -2.40 -12.61
C ALA A 121 -6.52 -3.51 -13.37
N VAL A 122 -5.83 -4.58 -13.70
CA VAL A 122 -6.33 -5.67 -14.56
C VAL A 122 -6.43 -6.94 -13.74
N SER A 123 -7.62 -7.51 -13.66
CA SER A 123 -7.85 -8.83 -13.07
C SER A 123 -8.19 -9.85 -14.15
N GLU A 124 -7.37 -10.87 -14.28
CA GLU A 124 -7.60 -11.98 -15.21
C GLU A 124 -8.43 -13.10 -14.59
N LYS A 125 -8.62 -13.06 -13.28
CA LYS A 125 -9.30 -14.09 -12.49
C LYS A 125 -10.20 -13.45 -11.45
N ASP A 126 -11.18 -14.21 -10.99
CA ASP A 126 -11.98 -13.81 -9.84
C ASP A 126 -11.12 -13.68 -8.58
N GLY A 127 -11.50 -12.76 -7.71
CA GLY A 127 -10.84 -12.55 -6.43
C GLY A 127 -9.64 -11.62 -6.46
N GLY A 128 -9.39 -10.90 -7.55
CA GLY A 128 -8.47 -9.77 -7.57
C GLY A 128 -8.99 -8.62 -6.71
N TRP A 129 -8.11 -7.95 -5.98
CA TRP A 129 -8.49 -6.80 -5.16
C TRP A 129 -7.38 -5.77 -5.06
N ILE A 130 -7.78 -4.53 -4.86
CA ILE A 130 -6.91 -3.42 -4.47
C ILE A 130 -7.43 -2.82 -3.16
N LEU A 131 -6.52 -2.36 -2.33
CA LEU A 131 -6.81 -1.65 -1.09
C LEU A 131 -6.39 -0.20 -1.20
N ILE A 132 -7.30 0.71 -0.93
CA ILE A 132 -7.04 2.13 -0.74
C ILE A 132 -7.20 2.44 0.75
N LYS A 133 -6.16 3.00 1.35
CA LYS A 133 -6.09 3.22 2.80
C LYS A 133 -6.45 4.65 3.16
N SER A 134 -7.04 4.82 4.35
CA SER A 134 -7.36 6.13 4.95
C SER A 134 -8.20 7.02 4.02
N VAL A 135 -9.27 6.46 3.49
CA VAL A 135 -10.25 7.19 2.67
C VAL A 135 -11.10 8.06 3.57
N ASP A 136 -11.24 9.34 3.22
CA ASP A 136 -12.11 10.29 3.91
C ASP A 136 -13.39 10.51 3.09
N PHE A 137 -14.44 9.79 3.42
CA PHE A 137 -15.74 9.95 2.78
C PHE A 137 -16.51 11.20 3.27
N LYS A 138 -16.00 11.90 4.28
CA LYS A 138 -16.70 13.01 4.94
C LYS A 138 -18.09 12.56 5.41
N ASP A 139 -19.08 13.44 5.28
CA ASP A 139 -20.46 13.16 5.67
C ASP A 139 -21.34 12.72 4.45
N CYS A 140 -20.71 12.23 3.40
CA CYS A 140 -21.42 11.94 2.15
C CYS A 140 -21.50 10.46 1.85
N ALA A 141 -22.71 9.93 1.78
CA ALA A 141 -22.99 8.74 1.00
C ALA A 141 -22.74 9.03 -0.49
N GLY A 142 -22.22 8.07 -1.23
CA GLY A 142 -21.85 8.29 -2.61
C GLY A 142 -21.98 7.04 -3.46
N ARG A 143 -21.58 7.18 -4.71
CA ARG A 143 -21.49 6.09 -5.67
C ARG A 143 -20.09 6.07 -6.26
N LEU A 144 -19.54 4.90 -6.46
CA LEU A 144 -18.31 4.78 -7.23
C LEU A 144 -18.63 5.05 -8.70
N LEU A 145 -17.84 5.92 -9.30
CA LEU A 145 -17.80 6.13 -10.74
C LEU A 145 -16.46 5.57 -11.24
N GLY A 146 -16.52 4.51 -12.03
CA GLY A 146 -15.34 3.83 -12.57
C GLY A 146 -15.33 3.83 -14.09
N GLU A 147 -14.16 4.10 -14.66
CA GLU A 147 -13.90 3.85 -16.07
C GLU A 147 -13.40 2.41 -16.21
N VAL A 148 -14.19 1.55 -16.85
CA VAL A 148 -13.98 0.09 -16.88
C VAL A 148 -14.05 -0.44 -18.29
N LYS A 149 -13.37 -1.58 -18.51
CA LYS A 149 -13.41 -2.34 -19.76
C LYS A 149 -13.46 -3.84 -19.46
N GLY A 150 -14.15 -4.61 -20.27
CA GLY A 150 -14.32 -6.05 -20.11
C GLY A 150 -15.67 -6.39 -19.50
N LYS A 151 -15.75 -7.57 -18.90
CA LYS A 151 -16.96 -8.09 -18.26
C LYS A 151 -16.68 -8.54 -16.84
N GLY A 152 -17.48 -8.05 -15.90
CA GLY A 152 -17.29 -8.43 -14.51
C GLY A 152 -18.12 -7.63 -13.51
N GLN A 153 -17.79 -7.82 -12.27
CA GLN A 153 -18.35 -7.08 -11.15
C GLN A 153 -17.24 -6.65 -10.20
N LEU A 154 -17.18 -5.35 -9.90
CA LEU A 154 -16.33 -4.78 -8.87
C LEU A 154 -17.17 -4.59 -7.61
N LYS A 155 -16.72 -5.16 -6.51
CA LYS A 155 -17.36 -5.06 -5.19
C LYS A 155 -16.58 -4.11 -4.30
N ILE A 156 -17.28 -3.17 -3.68
CA ILE A 156 -16.71 -2.22 -2.73
C ILE A 156 -16.95 -2.75 -1.34
N ARG A 157 -15.89 -2.85 -0.55
CA ARG A 157 -15.94 -3.24 0.86
C ARG A 157 -15.26 -2.17 1.69
N LEU A 158 -15.80 -1.89 2.86
CA LEU A 158 -15.25 -0.92 3.80
C LEU A 158 -14.56 -1.67 4.94
N ASP A 159 -13.42 -1.18 5.35
CA ASP A 159 -12.59 -1.62 6.49
C ASP A 159 -12.08 -3.06 6.45
N ASP A 160 -12.87 -4.03 6.01
CA ASP A 160 -12.49 -5.45 5.93
C ASP A 160 -12.80 -6.03 4.55
N LYS A 161 -11.78 -6.64 3.93
CA LYS A 161 -11.93 -7.33 2.63
C LYS A 161 -12.89 -8.53 2.68
N SER A 162 -13.17 -9.08 3.86
CA SER A 162 -14.10 -10.18 4.06
C SER A 162 -15.52 -9.72 4.42
N ALA A 163 -15.72 -8.42 4.68
CA ALA A 163 -17.05 -7.87 4.95
C ALA A 163 -17.99 -8.04 3.75
N GLU A 164 -19.29 -7.97 4.00
CA GLU A 164 -20.27 -7.88 2.91
C GLU A 164 -20.02 -6.62 2.06
N PRO A 165 -20.24 -6.68 0.75
CA PRO A 165 -20.06 -5.51 -0.10
C PRO A 165 -21.03 -4.38 0.28
N SER A 166 -20.51 -3.19 0.52
CA SER A 166 -21.29 -1.97 0.72
C SER A 166 -21.87 -1.42 -0.59
N ALA A 167 -21.32 -1.81 -1.71
CA ALA A 167 -21.88 -1.55 -3.05
C ALA A 167 -21.20 -2.45 -4.09
N ALA A 168 -21.83 -2.51 -5.27
CA ALA A 168 -21.30 -3.21 -6.43
C ALA A 168 -21.45 -2.39 -7.71
N LEU A 169 -20.53 -2.62 -8.66
CA LEU A 169 -20.53 -2.05 -9.99
C LEU A 169 -20.38 -3.20 -10.98
N SER A 170 -21.41 -3.49 -11.76
CA SER A 170 -21.38 -4.50 -12.80
C SER A 170 -21.17 -3.86 -14.17
N PHE A 171 -20.41 -4.52 -15.04
CA PHE A 171 -20.09 -4.01 -16.38
C PHE A 171 -19.93 -5.14 -17.40
N ASP A 172 -20.24 -4.80 -18.65
CA ASP A 172 -20.02 -5.62 -19.84
C ASP A 172 -19.74 -4.65 -21.00
N CYS A 173 -18.48 -4.26 -21.18
CA CYS A 173 -18.05 -3.17 -22.05
C CYS A 173 -16.86 -3.60 -22.90
N GLU A 174 -16.95 -3.51 -24.22
CA GLU A 174 -15.84 -3.81 -25.13
C GLU A 174 -14.76 -2.72 -25.12
N GLU A 175 -15.15 -1.47 -24.81
CA GLU A 175 -14.27 -0.32 -24.69
C GLU A 175 -14.35 0.33 -23.31
N PHE A 176 -13.37 1.15 -22.94
CA PHE A 176 -13.39 1.88 -21.67
C PHE A 176 -14.64 2.75 -21.57
N THR A 177 -15.43 2.46 -20.57
CA THR A 177 -16.75 3.06 -20.38
C THR A 177 -16.93 3.48 -18.91
N TRP A 178 -17.50 4.65 -18.69
CA TRP A 178 -17.85 5.11 -17.35
C TRP A 178 -19.11 4.43 -16.85
N VAL A 179 -18.96 3.67 -15.78
CA VAL A 179 -20.06 2.96 -15.10
C VAL A 179 -20.17 3.41 -13.67
N ARG A 180 -21.38 3.44 -13.15
CA ARG A 180 -21.69 3.89 -11.79
C ARG A 180 -22.16 2.70 -10.94
N SER A 181 -21.68 2.62 -9.70
CA SER A 181 -22.15 1.64 -8.73
C SER A 181 -23.55 1.96 -8.21
N GLU A 182 -24.11 1.02 -7.46
CA GLU A 182 -25.14 1.31 -6.47
C GLU A 182 -24.62 2.30 -5.44
N GLU A 183 -25.52 2.83 -4.62
CA GLU A 183 -25.15 3.71 -3.52
C GLU A 183 -24.34 2.93 -2.49
N ILE A 184 -23.24 3.51 -2.03
CA ILE A 184 -22.39 2.92 -1.00
C ILE A 184 -23.10 3.12 0.33
N THR A 185 -23.43 2.01 1.00
CA THR A 185 -24.05 2.00 2.33
C THR A 185 -22.98 1.83 3.40
N ASP A 186 -23.37 2.09 4.65
CA ASP A 186 -22.54 1.85 5.84
C ASP A 186 -21.23 2.65 5.92
N ILE A 187 -21.24 3.86 5.33
CA ILE A 187 -20.20 4.84 5.56
C ILE A 187 -20.45 5.45 6.95
N SER A 188 -19.78 4.94 7.97
CA SER A 188 -19.83 5.47 9.35
C SER A 188 -18.54 6.18 9.73
#